data_4557dab398e45ed7f29bfcdfcf786263
#
_entry.id   4557dab398e45ed7f29bfcdfcf786263
#
_cell.length_a   1.000
_cell.length_b   1.000
_cell.length_c   1.000
_cell.angle_alpha   90.00
_cell.angle_beta   90.00
_cell.angle_gamma   90.00
#
_symmetry.space_group_name_H-M   'P 1'
#
loop_
_entity.id
_entity.type
_entity.pdbx_description
1 polymer ?
#
loop_
_entity_poly.entity_id
_entity_poly.type
_entity_poly.pdbx_seq_one_letter_code
_entity_poly.pdbx_strand_id
1 'polypeptide(L)'
;RNDQHIIAPVDGKVVVIEEVFEKEYFKDKRLQVSIFMSPINVHVTRYALGGKVTYSEYHPGKYLVAWHPKASEENERTTVVVDNPVFGEVLYRQIAGALAKRIVNYAKVGDTAVQGEDAGFIKFGSRVDVYLPLGTKVKVKLGDKVKGGVQVIAEK
;
A
#
# COMPACT_ATOMS: atom_id res chain seq x y z
N ARG A 1 -14.36 -7.64 -7.80
CA ARG A 1 -14.15 -7.78 -6.34
C ARG A 1 -14.05 -9.24 -5.98
N ASN A 2 -12.93 -9.62 -5.39
CA ASN A 2 -12.63 -11.01 -5.10
C ASN A 2 -11.76 -11.10 -3.83
N ASP A 3 -12.28 -11.75 -2.81
CA ASP A 3 -11.56 -11.90 -1.53
C ASP A 3 -10.34 -12.81 -1.62
N GLN A 4 -10.19 -13.58 -2.70
CA GLN A 4 -9.00 -14.42 -2.93
C GLN A 4 -7.86 -13.64 -3.57
N HIS A 5 -8.09 -12.40 -4.00
CA HIS A 5 -7.12 -11.56 -4.71
C HIS A 5 -6.82 -10.28 -3.98
N ILE A 6 -5.56 -9.87 -4.06
CA ILE A 6 -5.10 -8.54 -3.71
C ILE A 6 -4.84 -7.80 -5.02
N ILE A 7 -5.49 -6.68 -5.23
CA ILE A 7 -5.27 -5.86 -6.43
C ILE A 7 -4.31 -4.72 -6.15
N ALA A 8 -3.66 -4.22 -7.20
CA ALA A 8 -2.78 -3.06 -7.05
C ALA A 8 -3.57 -1.86 -6.51
N PRO A 9 -3.09 -1.20 -5.45
CA PRO A 9 -3.77 -0.03 -4.90
C PRO A 9 -3.58 1.24 -5.75
N VAL A 10 -2.55 1.27 -6.58
CA VAL A 10 -2.22 2.43 -7.43
C VAL A 10 -1.61 1.98 -8.75
N ASP A 11 -1.60 2.89 -9.72
CA ASP A 11 -0.85 2.71 -10.95
C ASP A 11 0.63 2.94 -10.66
N GLY A 12 1.49 2.10 -11.18
CA GLY A 12 2.91 2.29 -11.00
C GLY A 12 3.74 1.07 -11.33
N LYS A 13 4.95 1.05 -10.80
CA LYS A 13 5.95 0.01 -11.05
C LYS A 13 6.29 -0.71 -9.76
N VAL A 14 6.30 -2.02 -9.79
CA VAL A 14 6.69 -2.85 -8.64
C VAL A 14 8.19 -2.69 -8.39
N VAL A 15 8.55 -2.21 -7.20
CA VAL A 15 9.96 -1.92 -6.86
C VAL A 15 10.48 -2.72 -5.67
N VAL A 16 9.60 -3.34 -4.88
CA VAL A 16 9.98 -4.19 -3.76
C VAL A 16 9.07 -5.41 -3.72
N ILE A 17 9.65 -6.59 -3.56
CA ILE A 17 8.98 -7.85 -3.22
C ILE A 17 9.93 -8.59 -2.29
N GLU A 18 9.71 -8.48 -0.96
CA GLU A 18 10.59 -9.14 0.00
C GLU A 18 9.92 -9.33 1.36
N GLU A 19 10.44 -10.27 2.13
CA GLU A 19 10.02 -10.47 3.52
C GLU A 19 10.77 -9.45 4.38
N VAL A 20 10.02 -8.72 5.19
CA VAL A 20 10.56 -7.67 6.08
C VAL A 20 9.91 -7.75 7.44
N PHE A 21 10.59 -7.21 8.45
CA PHE A 21 10.01 -7.02 9.77
C PHE A 21 9.23 -5.70 9.76
N GLU A 22 7.90 -5.78 9.95
CA GLU A 22 7.05 -4.60 10.01
C GLU A 22 6.97 -4.12 11.47
N LYS A 23 7.45 -2.90 11.74
CA LYS A 23 7.69 -2.39 13.09
C LYS A 23 6.52 -1.67 13.74
N GLU A 24 5.56 -1.19 12.95
CA GLU A 24 4.53 -0.28 13.44
C GLU A 24 3.35 -1.01 14.05
N TYR A 25 2.76 -1.95 13.33
CA TYR A 25 1.49 -2.58 13.69
C TYR A 25 1.65 -4.06 14.02
N PHE A 26 2.16 -4.84 13.05
CA PHE A 26 2.28 -6.30 13.22
C PHE A 26 3.41 -6.69 14.15
N LYS A 27 4.52 -5.97 14.09
CA LYS A 27 5.73 -6.25 14.87
C LYS A 27 6.23 -7.68 14.67
N ASP A 28 6.12 -8.14 13.42
CA ASP A 28 6.59 -9.45 12.97
C ASP A 28 6.98 -9.37 11.49
N LYS A 29 7.39 -10.52 10.93
CA LYS A 29 7.74 -10.61 9.50
C LYS A 29 6.49 -10.62 8.64
N ARG A 30 6.52 -9.84 7.58
CA ARG A 30 5.48 -9.74 6.56
C ARG A 30 6.11 -9.73 5.18
N LEU A 31 5.30 -10.06 4.17
CA LEU A 31 5.70 -9.95 2.77
C LEU A 31 5.35 -8.56 2.27
N GLN A 32 6.36 -7.77 1.92
CA GLN A 32 6.17 -6.41 1.41
C GLN A 32 6.17 -6.41 -0.11
N VAL A 33 5.13 -5.81 -0.70
CA VAL A 33 5.09 -5.48 -2.13
C VAL A 33 4.91 -3.98 -2.23
N SER A 34 5.84 -3.30 -2.90
CA SER A 34 5.81 -1.84 -3.00
C SER A 34 5.71 -1.40 -4.45
N ILE A 35 4.88 -0.38 -4.68
CA ILE A 35 4.62 0.18 -6.01
C ILE A 35 5.02 1.65 -5.99
N PHE A 36 5.99 2.00 -6.85
CA PHE A 36 6.43 3.36 -7.05
C PHE A 36 5.61 4.02 -8.14
N MET A 37 5.08 5.20 -7.83
CA MET A 37 4.25 5.96 -8.77
C MET A 37 5.08 6.94 -9.57
N SER A 38 4.84 6.95 -10.88
CA SER A 38 5.49 7.90 -11.80
C SER A 38 5.25 9.35 -11.36
N PRO A 39 6.22 10.26 -11.53
CA PRO A 39 6.08 11.66 -11.14
C PRO A 39 5.21 12.50 -12.09
N ILE A 40 4.36 11.90 -12.92
CA ILE A 40 3.62 12.62 -13.96
C ILE A 40 2.20 13.00 -13.57
N ASN A 41 1.51 12.19 -12.76
CA ASN A 41 0.08 12.37 -12.46
C ASN A 41 -0.22 12.30 -10.97
N VAL A 42 -1.39 12.84 -10.59
CA VAL A 42 -1.99 12.55 -9.28
C VAL A 42 -2.58 11.16 -9.35
N HIS A 43 -2.31 10.35 -8.36
CA HIS A 43 -2.75 8.95 -8.33
C HIS A 43 -3.79 8.71 -7.25
N VAL A 44 -4.93 8.16 -7.65
CA VAL A 44 -5.94 7.67 -6.72
C VAL A 44 -5.41 6.38 -6.08
N THR A 45 -5.45 6.31 -4.76
CA THR A 45 -5.18 5.08 -4.03
C THR A 45 -6.49 4.34 -3.83
N ARG A 46 -6.53 3.08 -4.25
CA ARG A 46 -7.72 2.24 -4.12
C ARG A 46 -7.49 1.15 -3.09
N TYR A 47 -8.56 0.70 -2.44
CA TYR A 47 -8.45 -0.43 -1.54
C TYR A 47 -8.01 -1.68 -2.31
N ALA A 48 -6.90 -2.27 -1.89
CA ALA A 48 -6.36 -3.49 -2.51
C ALA A 48 -7.22 -4.71 -2.20
N LEU A 49 -8.00 -4.66 -1.13
CA LEU A 49 -8.89 -5.74 -0.70
C LEU A 49 -10.05 -5.13 0.09
N GLY A 50 -11.12 -5.90 0.25
CA GLY A 50 -12.25 -5.51 1.08
C GLY A 50 -12.07 -5.97 2.53
N GLY A 51 -12.84 -5.39 3.42
CA GLY A 51 -12.87 -5.76 4.84
C GLY A 51 -13.10 -4.57 5.75
N LYS A 52 -12.81 -4.75 7.04
CA LYS A 52 -12.99 -3.73 8.05
C LYS A 52 -11.68 -2.99 8.30
N VAL A 53 -11.72 -1.67 8.30
CA VAL A 53 -10.55 -0.87 8.67
C VAL A 53 -10.38 -0.94 10.18
N THR A 54 -9.26 -1.49 10.64
CA THR A 54 -8.96 -1.70 12.06
C THR A 54 -7.90 -0.74 12.60
N TYR A 55 -7.17 -0.07 11.71
CA TYR A 55 -6.11 0.85 12.10
C TYR A 55 -5.93 1.90 10.99
N SER A 56 -5.76 3.15 11.38
CA SER A 56 -5.51 4.25 10.43
C SER A 56 -4.76 5.36 11.15
N GLU A 57 -3.50 5.59 10.77
CA GLU A 57 -2.63 6.57 11.41
C GLU A 57 -1.86 7.40 10.39
N TYR A 58 -1.74 8.69 10.67
CA TYR A 58 -0.87 9.59 9.92
C TYR A 58 0.42 9.83 10.69
N HIS A 59 1.54 9.75 10.00
CA HIS A 59 2.86 10.03 10.56
C HIS A 59 3.51 11.17 9.79
N PRO A 60 3.76 12.33 10.41
CA PRO A 60 4.58 13.36 9.79
C PRO A 60 6.02 12.85 9.63
N GLY A 61 6.73 13.38 8.68
CA GLY A 61 8.10 12.92 8.43
C GLY A 61 8.81 13.72 7.37
N LYS A 62 9.90 13.14 6.86
CA LYS A 62 10.75 13.72 5.83
C LYS A 62 10.13 13.54 4.44
N TYR A 63 10.82 14.08 3.44
CA TYR A 63 10.44 13.95 2.03
C TYR A 63 11.62 13.39 1.23
N LEU A 64 12.16 12.27 1.68
CA LEU A 64 13.19 11.53 0.94
C LEU A 64 12.57 11.03 -0.37
N VAL A 65 13.40 10.82 -1.40
CA VAL A 65 12.91 10.18 -2.63
C VAL A 65 12.26 8.84 -2.26
N ALA A 66 11.15 8.50 -2.92
CA ALA A 66 10.33 7.36 -2.49
C ALA A 66 11.05 6.01 -2.59
N TRP A 67 12.07 5.89 -3.42
CA TRP A 67 12.89 4.66 -3.49
C TRP A 67 14.00 4.59 -2.44
N HIS A 68 14.19 5.63 -1.61
CA HIS A 68 15.19 5.61 -0.55
C HIS A 68 14.89 4.47 0.43
N PRO A 69 15.90 3.70 0.89
CA PRO A 69 15.67 2.56 1.78
C PRO A 69 14.91 2.88 3.05
N LYS A 70 15.01 4.10 3.54
CA LYS A 70 14.34 4.53 4.78
C LYS A 70 13.02 5.27 4.56
N ALA A 71 12.53 5.39 3.32
CA ALA A 71 11.31 6.14 3.02
C ALA A 71 10.10 5.57 3.77
N SER A 72 9.98 4.25 3.90
CA SER A 72 8.87 3.60 4.61
C SER A 72 8.83 3.92 6.10
N GLU A 73 9.94 4.35 6.70
CA GLU A 73 10.06 4.58 8.14
C GLU A 73 10.20 6.06 8.49
N GLU A 74 10.72 6.88 7.58
CA GLU A 74 11.08 8.28 7.87
C GLU A 74 10.27 9.32 7.12
N ASN A 75 9.67 8.98 5.99
CA ASN A 75 8.88 9.95 5.21
C ASN A 75 7.49 10.17 5.81
N GLU A 76 6.89 11.31 5.47
CA GLU A 76 5.47 11.53 5.72
C GLU A 76 4.70 10.35 5.14
N ARG A 77 3.81 9.77 5.92
CA ARG A 77 3.10 8.57 5.51
C ARG A 77 1.80 8.37 6.27
N THR A 78 0.91 7.60 5.67
CA THR A 78 -0.29 7.10 6.35
C THR A 78 -0.25 5.59 6.34
N THR A 79 -0.65 4.96 7.46
CA THR A 79 -0.70 3.51 7.60
C THR A 79 -2.13 3.11 7.88
N VAL A 80 -2.65 2.16 7.10
CA VAL A 80 -4.01 1.63 7.24
C VAL A 80 -3.95 0.11 7.26
N VAL A 81 -4.74 -0.50 8.15
CA VAL A 81 -4.91 -1.95 8.22
C VAL A 81 -6.36 -2.30 7.94
N VAL A 82 -6.56 -3.26 7.03
CA VAL A 82 -7.86 -3.81 6.67
C VAL A 82 -7.90 -5.26 7.09
N ASP A 83 -8.90 -5.65 7.86
CA ASP A 83 -9.11 -7.04 8.26
C ASP A 83 -10.05 -7.71 7.24
N ASN A 84 -9.50 -8.67 6.50
CA ASN A 84 -10.17 -9.36 5.41
C ASN A 84 -10.46 -10.81 5.82
N PRO A 85 -11.62 -11.38 5.44
CA PRO A 85 -11.99 -12.73 5.86
C PRO A 85 -11.07 -13.84 5.34
N VAL A 86 -10.33 -13.61 4.26
CA VAL A 86 -9.45 -14.61 3.65
C VAL A 86 -7.99 -14.41 4.04
N PHE A 87 -7.48 -13.17 3.90
CA PHE A 87 -6.07 -12.85 4.17
C PHE A 87 -5.80 -12.49 5.63
N GLY A 88 -6.83 -12.22 6.43
CA GLY A 88 -6.66 -11.63 7.74
C GLY A 88 -6.29 -10.15 7.61
N GLU A 89 -5.48 -9.66 8.52
CA GLU A 89 -5.08 -8.26 8.51
C GLU A 89 -4.01 -7.99 7.46
N VAL A 90 -4.27 -7.02 6.59
CA VAL A 90 -3.34 -6.55 5.56
C VAL A 90 -3.13 -5.05 5.76
N LEU A 91 -1.88 -4.64 5.81
CA LEU A 91 -1.49 -3.25 6.00
C LEU A 91 -1.11 -2.64 4.65
N TYR A 92 -1.57 -1.42 4.38
CA TYR A 92 -0.98 -0.63 3.30
C TYR A 92 -0.52 0.72 3.84
N ARG A 93 0.51 1.26 3.20
CA ARG A 93 1.12 2.52 3.61
C ARG A 93 1.33 3.40 2.40
N GLN A 94 0.74 4.60 2.44
CA GLN A 94 1.01 5.64 1.45
C GLN A 94 2.21 6.43 1.95
N ILE A 95 3.25 6.56 1.12
CA ILE A 95 4.51 7.18 1.49
C ILE A 95 4.80 8.34 0.55
N ALA A 96 4.93 9.54 1.11
CA ALA A 96 5.30 10.73 0.34
C ALA A 96 6.72 10.60 -0.18
N GLY A 97 6.98 11.17 -1.35
CA GLY A 97 8.30 11.28 -1.92
C GLY A 97 8.83 12.71 -1.87
N ALA A 98 9.99 12.93 -2.48
CA ALA A 98 10.64 14.25 -2.50
C ALA A 98 9.76 15.34 -3.14
N LEU A 99 8.91 14.97 -4.10
CA LEU A 99 8.03 15.89 -4.81
C LEU A 99 6.57 15.77 -4.36
N ALA A 100 6.23 14.74 -3.61
CA ALA A 100 4.86 14.44 -3.20
C ALA A 100 4.69 14.81 -1.71
N LYS A 101 4.37 16.07 -1.48
CA LYS A 101 4.28 16.63 -0.11
C LYS A 101 2.88 16.55 0.47
N ARG A 102 1.99 15.75 -0.10
CA ARG A 102 0.62 15.67 0.39
C ARG A 102 0.04 14.29 0.15
N ILE A 103 -0.46 13.73 1.23
CA ILE A 103 -1.17 12.45 1.23
C ILE A 103 -2.58 12.73 1.72
N VAL A 104 -3.58 12.21 1.01
CA VAL A 104 -4.95 12.23 1.49
C VAL A 104 -5.38 10.79 1.74
N ASN A 105 -5.88 10.53 2.93
CA ASN A 105 -6.35 9.22 3.37
C ASN A 105 -7.81 9.33 3.80
N TYR A 106 -8.69 8.60 3.15
CA TYR A 106 -10.11 8.56 3.47
C TYR A 106 -10.47 7.49 4.50
N ALA A 107 -9.58 6.52 4.70
CA ALA A 107 -9.87 5.38 5.57
C ALA A 107 -9.90 5.79 7.04
N LYS A 108 -10.94 5.38 7.75
CA LYS A 108 -11.09 5.60 9.20
C LYS A 108 -11.39 4.27 9.87
N VAL A 109 -10.89 4.12 11.10
CA VAL A 109 -11.17 2.92 11.90
C VAL A 109 -12.69 2.73 12.00
N GLY A 110 -13.14 1.51 11.73
CA GLY A 110 -14.55 1.14 11.71
C GLY A 110 -15.19 1.18 10.32
N ASP A 111 -14.56 1.82 9.34
CA ASP A 111 -15.05 1.84 7.96
C ASP A 111 -15.04 0.45 7.35
N THR A 112 -15.97 0.22 6.42
CA THR A 112 -15.94 -0.97 5.56
C THR A 112 -15.22 -0.60 4.28
N ALA A 113 -14.05 -1.22 4.04
CA ALA A 113 -13.31 -1.08 2.81
C ALA A 113 -13.96 -1.96 1.73
N VAL A 114 -14.09 -1.43 0.52
CA VAL A 114 -14.58 -2.17 -0.64
C VAL A 114 -13.47 -2.19 -1.69
N GLN A 115 -13.04 -3.40 -2.06
CA GLN A 115 -11.96 -3.60 -3.03
C GLN A 115 -12.20 -2.79 -4.30
N GLY A 116 -11.19 -2.03 -4.72
CA GLY A 116 -11.24 -1.22 -5.93
C GLY A 116 -11.81 0.18 -5.74
N GLU A 117 -12.43 0.48 -4.59
CA GLU A 117 -12.95 1.82 -4.32
C GLU A 117 -11.86 2.75 -3.77
N ASP A 118 -12.11 4.05 -3.86
CA ASP A 118 -11.13 5.06 -3.45
C ASP A 118 -10.84 4.98 -1.96
N ALA A 119 -9.57 4.87 -1.61
CA ALA A 119 -9.08 4.88 -0.22
C ALA A 119 -8.39 6.20 0.13
N GLY A 120 -8.06 7.00 -0.88
CA GLY A 120 -7.35 8.25 -0.75
C GLY A 120 -6.70 8.63 -2.05
N PHE A 121 -5.79 9.57 -2.02
CA PHE A 121 -4.93 9.84 -3.15
C PHE A 121 -3.58 10.37 -2.67
N ILE A 122 -2.60 10.29 -3.55
CA ILE A 122 -1.23 10.72 -3.27
C ILE A 122 -0.66 11.32 -4.54
N LYS A 123 0.16 12.35 -4.39
CA LYS A 123 0.78 13.01 -5.53
C LYS A 123 1.92 12.17 -6.10
N PHE A 124 2.32 12.50 -7.32
CA PHE A 124 3.37 11.82 -8.06
C PHE A 124 4.70 11.74 -7.30
N GLY A 125 5.54 10.78 -7.67
CA GLY A 125 6.85 10.59 -7.04
C GLY A 125 6.79 9.94 -5.67
N SER A 126 5.70 9.29 -5.35
CA SER A 126 5.46 8.62 -4.07
C SER A 126 5.39 7.11 -4.23
N ARG A 127 5.15 6.40 -3.14
CA ARG A 127 5.12 4.94 -3.12
C ARG A 127 3.99 4.43 -2.25
N VAL A 128 3.42 3.31 -2.60
CA VAL A 128 2.50 2.56 -1.72
C VAL A 128 3.11 1.20 -1.43
N ASP A 129 3.24 0.88 -0.15
CA ASP A 129 3.65 -0.44 0.32
C ASP A 129 2.41 -1.23 0.75
N VAL A 130 2.40 -2.52 0.44
CA VAL A 130 1.40 -3.47 0.92
C VAL A 130 2.12 -4.57 1.68
N TYR A 131 1.68 -4.86 2.90
CA TYR A 131 2.27 -5.89 3.76
C TYR A 131 1.27 -7.03 3.93
N LEU A 132 1.66 -8.19 3.43
CA LEU A 132 0.83 -9.39 3.32
C LEU A 132 1.31 -10.47 4.28
N PRO A 133 0.45 -11.44 4.66
CA PRO A 133 0.90 -12.61 5.40
C PRO A 133 2.01 -13.34 4.65
N LEU A 134 2.96 -13.92 5.38
CA LEU A 134 3.98 -14.77 4.77
C LEU A 134 3.33 -15.95 4.05
N GLY A 135 3.89 -16.35 2.91
CA GLY A 135 3.34 -17.43 2.10
C GLY A 135 2.26 -17.02 1.12
N THR A 136 1.85 -15.75 1.09
CA THR A 136 0.94 -15.23 0.06
C THR A 136 1.59 -15.35 -1.31
N LYS A 137 0.82 -15.80 -2.31
CA LYS A 137 1.32 -15.99 -3.67
C LYS A 137 1.37 -14.66 -4.40
N VAL A 138 2.57 -14.14 -4.63
CA VAL A 138 2.76 -12.91 -5.42
C VAL A 138 2.66 -13.24 -6.90
N LYS A 139 1.86 -12.45 -7.62
CA LYS A 139 1.56 -12.67 -9.05
C LYS A 139 2.27 -11.67 -9.96
N VAL A 140 3.11 -10.82 -9.41
CA VAL A 140 3.89 -9.83 -10.16
C VAL A 140 5.37 -9.99 -9.87
N LYS A 141 6.21 -9.32 -10.69
CA LYS A 141 7.67 -9.36 -10.58
C LYS A 141 8.19 -7.94 -10.41
N LEU A 142 9.41 -7.82 -9.89
CA LEU A 142 10.12 -6.53 -9.86
C LEU A 142 10.16 -5.94 -11.25
N GLY A 143 9.83 -4.66 -11.36
CA GLY A 143 9.81 -3.94 -12.63
C GLY A 143 8.50 -3.99 -13.38
N ASP A 144 7.54 -4.83 -12.98
CA ASP A 144 6.23 -4.88 -13.64
C ASP A 144 5.49 -3.58 -13.46
N LYS A 145 4.85 -3.11 -14.54
CA LYS A 145 3.90 -2.00 -14.47
C LYS A 145 2.54 -2.56 -14.14
N VAL A 146 1.87 -1.95 -13.17
CA VAL A 146 0.55 -2.38 -12.70
C VAL A 146 -0.44 -1.25 -12.78
N LYS A 147 -1.71 -1.61 -12.95
CA LYS A 147 -2.82 -0.66 -12.99
C LYS A 147 -3.66 -0.79 -11.73
N GLY A 148 -3.77 0.30 -10.99
CA GLY A 148 -4.54 0.36 -9.75
C GLY A 148 -6.01 0.02 -9.97
N GLY A 149 -6.57 -0.75 -9.04
CA GLY A 149 -7.96 -1.17 -9.10
C GLY A 149 -8.24 -2.32 -10.06
N VAL A 150 -7.26 -2.77 -10.83
CA VAL A 150 -7.45 -3.77 -11.89
C VAL A 150 -6.48 -4.95 -11.76
N GLN A 151 -5.18 -4.66 -11.67
CA GLN A 151 -4.15 -5.70 -11.72
C GLN A 151 -4.10 -6.50 -10.42
N VAL A 152 -4.22 -7.82 -10.51
CA VAL A 152 -3.99 -8.72 -9.37
C VAL A 152 -2.49 -8.80 -9.09
N ILE A 153 -2.08 -8.43 -7.87
CA ILE A 153 -0.67 -8.50 -7.48
C ILE A 153 -0.36 -9.69 -6.58
N ALA A 154 -1.38 -10.23 -5.91
CA ALA A 154 -1.21 -11.41 -5.06
C ALA A 154 -2.53 -12.16 -4.93
N GLU A 155 -2.45 -13.43 -4.54
CA GLU A 155 -3.63 -14.26 -4.29
C GLU A 155 -3.37 -15.21 -3.14
N LYS A 156 -4.48 -15.71 -2.57
CA LYS A 156 -4.45 -16.67 -1.46
C LYS A 156 -3.83 -18.00 -1.89
#